data_06f31c945d3c090a330a92cfa7151f93
#
_entry.id   06f31c945d3c090a330a92cfa7151f93
#
_cell.length_a   1.000
_cell.length_b   1.000
_cell.length_c   1.000
_cell.angle_alpha   90.00
_cell.angle_beta   90.00
_cell.angle_gamma   90.00
#
_symmetry.space_group_name_H-M   'P 1'
#
loop_
_entity.id
_entity.type
_entity.pdbx_description
1 polymer ?
#
loop_
_entity_poly.entity_id
_entity_poly.type
_entity_poly.pdbx_seq_one_letter_code
_entity_poly.pdbx_strand_id
1 'polypeptide(L)'
;SDYAHMRVRYNGRSSQPSTYQLMPVPDNSDPLNVSLGNPYLQPYFNHNFRANFGYTNKETFTSIHGNIGGGMVDNAITNAKWYDKAGAQYSIPVNGPGTYSANGRLMVNSPIAQSDFSIFSMTNASYNESTSFIGKGTLDSGKYYDAENADFNYDLFHQDFPDLNEAEDVFTANKTQTMSFMQRLRLTYRNDFV
;
A
#
# COMPACT_ATOMS: atom_id res chain seq x y z
N SER A 1 -24.86 -25.55 -22.45
CA SER A 1 -23.89 -24.59 -23.03
C SER A 1 -23.04 -23.96 -21.96
N ASP A 2 -21.79 -23.79 -22.23
CA ASP A 2 -20.82 -23.16 -21.38
C ASP A 2 -21.14 -21.68 -21.19
N TYR A 3 -20.79 -21.14 -20.03
CA TYR A 3 -20.93 -19.73 -19.73
C TYR A 3 -19.59 -19.15 -19.36
N ALA A 4 -19.19 -18.10 -20.06
CA ALA A 4 -17.98 -17.34 -19.76
C ALA A 4 -18.31 -15.85 -19.68
N HIS A 5 -17.70 -15.15 -18.73
CA HIS A 5 -17.81 -13.70 -18.63
C HIS A 5 -16.48 -13.10 -18.19
N MET A 6 -16.23 -11.89 -18.66
CA MET A 6 -15.10 -11.07 -18.25
C MET A 6 -15.56 -9.63 -18.05
N ARG A 7 -15.08 -9.02 -16.98
CA ARG A 7 -15.34 -7.61 -16.70
C ARG A 7 -14.04 -6.93 -16.28
N VAL A 8 -13.71 -5.86 -16.97
CA VAL A 8 -12.56 -5.00 -16.63
C VAL A 8 -13.10 -3.65 -16.17
N ARG A 9 -12.53 -3.10 -15.13
CA ARG A 9 -12.86 -1.79 -14.58
C ARG A 9 -11.59 -1.05 -14.22
N TYR A 10 -11.55 0.21 -14.61
CA TYR A 10 -10.58 1.18 -14.15
C TYR A 10 -11.30 2.30 -13.40
N ASN A 11 -10.70 2.77 -12.32
CA ASN A 11 -11.14 3.93 -11.57
C ASN A 11 -9.94 4.76 -11.16
N GLY A 12 -9.93 6.03 -11.56
CA GLY A 12 -8.93 7.02 -11.19
C GLY A 12 -9.56 8.10 -10.32
N ARG A 13 -8.90 8.49 -9.23
CA ARG A 13 -9.39 9.54 -8.33
C ARG A 13 -8.26 10.32 -7.70
N SER A 14 -8.36 11.66 -7.74
CA SER A 14 -7.55 12.56 -6.93
C SER A 14 -8.03 12.54 -5.48
N SER A 15 -7.10 12.62 -4.54
CA SER A 15 -7.37 12.70 -3.11
C SER A 15 -6.52 13.81 -2.49
N GLN A 16 -7.08 14.49 -1.51
CA GLN A 16 -6.41 15.55 -0.77
C GLN A 16 -5.74 14.97 0.48
N PRO A 17 -4.64 15.59 0.95
CA PRO A 17 -4.11 15.33 2.28
C PRO A 17 -5.19 15.58 3.35
N SER A 18 -5.14 14.87 4.46
CA SER A 18 -6.03 15.13 5.59
C SER A 18 -5.67 16.45 6.29
N THR A 19 -6.65 17.06 6.95
CA THR A 19 -6.42 18.30 7.74
C THR A 19 -5.33 18.09 8.78
N TYR A 20 -5.28 16.92 9.43
CA TYR A 20 -4.25 16.58 10.41
C TYR A 20 -2.84 16.56 9.80
N GLN A 21 -2.70 16.01 8.58
CA GLN A 21 -1.41 16.01 7.89
C GLN A 21 -0.95 17.40 7.44
N LEU A 22 -1.89 18.30 7.15
CA LEU A 22 -1.59 19.69 6.74
C LEU A 22 -1.36 20.64 7.91
N MET A 23 -1.76 20.25 9.13
CA MET A 23 -1.75 21.15 10.28
C MET A 23 -0.30 21.43 10.73
N PRO A 24 0.17 22.69 10.68
CA PRO A 24 1.53 23.06 11.05
C PRO A 24 1.67 23.19 12.59
N VAL A 25 1.30 22.14 13.30
CA VAL A 25 1.41 22.09 14.77
C VAL A 25 2.10 20.79 15.16
N PRO A 26 3.28 20.85 15.78
CA PRO A 26 3.96 19.67 16.28
C PRO A 26 3.17 18.98 17.40
N ASP A 27 3.03 17.67 17.31
CA ASP A 27 2.61 16.85 18.44
C ASP A 27 3.85 16.32 19.15
N ASN A 28 4.14 16.91 20.32
CA ASN A 28 5.25 16.58 21.20
C ASN A 28 4.79 15.99 22.54
N SER A 29 3.60 15.41 22.58
CA SER A 29 3.07 14.73 23.78
C SER A 29 4.01 13.62 24.26
N ASP A 30 4.78 13.02 23.35
CA ASP A 30 5.97 12.22 23.66
C ASP A 30 7.21 12.94 23.13
N PRO A 31 8.07 13.51 24.00
CA PRO A 31 9.27 14.25 23.59
C PRO A 31 10.30 13.41 22.81
N LEU A 32 10.21 12.08 22.89
CA LEU A 32 11.07 11.18 22.13
C LEU A 32 10.50 10.82 20.76
N ASN A 33 9.22 11.15 20.49
CA ASN A 33 8.55 10.84 19.23
C ASN A 33 7.70 12.04 18.80
N VAL A 34 8.31 13.00 18.16
CA VAL A 34 7.65 14.23 17.70
C VAL A 34 7.02 13.98 16.32
N SER A 35 5.71 14.16 16.24
CA SER A 35 4.97 14.09 14.97
C SER A 35 4.67 15.48 14.45
N LEU A 36 5.00 15.72 13.19
CA LEU A 36 4.85 16.99 12.52
C LEU A 36 3.74 16.88 11.46
N GLY A 37 3.01 17.97 11.21
CA GLY A 37 2.24 18.09 9.98
C GLY A 37 3.11 18.63 8.85
N ASN A 38 2.54 18.85 7.66
CA ASN A 38 3.23 19.47 6.54
C ASN A 38 2.24 20.28 5.70
N PRO A 39 2.25 21.62 5.81
CA PRO A 39 1.34 22.48 5.04
C PRO A 39 1.62 22.47 3.53
N TYR A 40 2.77 21.97 3.10
CA TYR A 40 3.20 21.92 1.69
C TYR A 40 2.79 20.63 0.97
N LEU A 41 2.05 19.73 1.64
CA LEU A 41 1.56 18.51 1.00
C LEU A 41 0.65 18.81 -0.19
N GLN A 42 0.91 18.12 -1.27
CA GLN A 42 0.13 18.17 -2.49
C GLN A 42 -0.86 17.00 -2.58
N PRO A 43 -1.94 17.15 -3.36
CA PRO A 43 -2.84 16.06 -3.68
C PRO A 43 -2.11 14.89 -4.34
N TYR A 44 -2.65 13.71 -4.14
CA TYR A 44 -2.18 12.48 -4.76
C TYR A 44 -3.27 11.84 -5.63
N PHE A 45 -2.86 11.02 -6.59
CA PHE A 45 -3.81 10.40 -7.51
C PHE A 45 -3.78 8.88 -7.37
N ASN A 46 -4.97 8.29 -7.19
CA ASN A 46 -5.15 6.85 -7.06
C ASN A 46 -5.64 6.27 -8.38
N HIS A 47 -4.91 5.29 -8.91
CA HIS A 47 -5.31 4.45 -10.02
C HIS A 47 -5.70 3.07 -9.50
N ASN A 48 -6.88 2.59 -9.87
CA ASN A 48 -7.36 1.26 -9.51
C ASN A 48 -7.81 0.50 -10.75
N PHE A 49 -7.19 -0.65 -10.98
CA PHE A 49 -7.56 -1.61 -12.01
C PHE A 49 -8.16 -2.86 -11.37
N ARG A 50 -9.22 -3.38 -11.97
CA ARG A 50 -9.82 -4.64 -11.56
C ARG A 50 -10.35 -5.39 -12.76
N ALA A 51 -9.93 -6.65 -12.91
CA ALA A 51 -10.47 -7.59 -13.85
C ALA A 51 -11.07 -8.79 -13.12
N ASN A 52 -12.26 -9.18 -13.52
CA ASN A 52 -12.90 -10.39 -13.02
C ASN A 52 -13.25 -11.25 -14.21
N PHE A 53 -13.03 -12.55 -14.09
CA PHE A 53 -13.44 -13.52 -15.09
C PHE A 53 -14.10 -14.73 -14.42
N GLY A 54 -15.01 -15.33 -15.12
CA GLY A 54 -15.64 -16.56 -14.69
C GLY A 54 -15.95 -17.44 -15.91
N TYR A 55 -15.75 -18.73 -15.73
CA TYR A 55 -16.09 -19.77 -16.67
C TYR A 55 -16.81 -20.89 -15.93
N THR A 56 -17.89 -21.38 -16.51
CA THR A 56 -18.61 -22.54 -15.99
C THR A 56 -19.00 -23.44 -17.14
N ASN A 57 -18.58 -24.69 -17.08
CA ASN A 57 -18.99 -25.75 -17.97
C ASN A 57 -20.10 -26.55 -17.26
N LYS A 58 -21.29 -26.59 -17.89
CA LYS A 58 -22.46 -27.26 -17.32
C LYS A 58 -22.45 -28.79 -17.50
N GLU A 59 -21.68 -29.29 -18.44
CA GLU A 59 -21.59 -30.73 -18.70
C GLU A 59 -20.63 -31.40 -17.71
N THR A 60 -19.50 -30.73 -17.42
CA THR A 60 -18.50 -31.24 -16.49
C THR A 60 -18.66 -30.67 -15.08
N PHE A 61 -19.59 -29.73 -14.85
CA PHE A 61 -19.77 -28.99 -13.59
C PHE A 61 -18.48 -28.31 -13.10
N THR A 62 -17.55 -28.04 -14.01
CA THR A 62 -16.30 -27.33 -13.72
C THR A 62 -16.55 -25.83 -13.72
N SER A 63 -16.10 -25.15 -12.68
CA SER A 63 -16.15 -23.71 -12.59
C SER A 63 -14.77 -23.12 -12.27
N ILE A 64 -14.42 -22.05 -12.98
CA ILE A 64 -13.17 -21.29 -12.81
C ILE A 64 -13.57 -19.83 -12.61
N HIS A 65 -13.17 -19.26 -11.48
CA HIS A 65 -13.38 -17.85 -11.19
C HIS A 65 -12.06 -17.20 -10.80
N GLY A 66 -11.82 -16.05 -11.37
CA GLY A 66 -10.62 -15.28 -11.03
C GLY A 66 -10.88 -13.80 -10.95
N ASN A 67 -10.08 -13.15 -10.15
CA ASN A 67 -9.96 -11.70 -10.15
C ASN A 67 -8.50 -11.28 -10.08
N ILE A 68 -8.18 -10.21 -10.78
CA ILE A 68 -6.89 -9.55 -10.74
C ILE A 68 -7.18 -8.08 -10.42
N GLY A 69 -6.48 -7.55 -9.44
CA GLY A 69 -6.53 -6.15 -9.07
C GLY A 69 -5.13 -5.53 -9.08
N GLY A 70 -5.06 -4.26 -9.34
CA GLY A 70 -3.84 -3.47 -9.24
C GLY A 70 -4.16 -2.05 -8.83
N GLY A 71 -3.30 -1.46 -8.02
CA GLY A 71 -3.37 -0.08 -7.60
C GLY A 71 -2.03 0.60 -7.79
N MET A 72 -2.07 1.86 -8.18
CA MET A 72 -0.93 2.76 -8.20
C MET A 72 -1.38 4.09 -7.60
N VAL A 73 -0.54 4.67 -6.76
CA VAL A 73 -0.78 5.98 -6.19
C VAL A 73 0.37 6.88 -6.61
N ASP A 74 0.08 7.86 -7.46
CA ASP A 74 1.04 8.87 -7.85
C ASP A 74 1.12 9.95 -6.78
N ASN A 75 2.32 10.46 -6.54
CA ASN A 75 2.60 11.49 -5.53
C ASN A 75 2.12 11.07 -4.13
N ALA A 76 2.33 9.81 -3.78
CA ALA A 76 1.83 9.20 -2.55
C ALA A 76 2.34 9.94 -1.31
N ILE A 77 1.45 10.20 -0.34
CA ILE A 77 1.88 10.74 0.94
C ILE A 77 2.50 9.61 1.76
N THR A 78 3.74 9.83 2.16
CA THR A 78 4.53 8.92 3.01
C THR A 78 5.16 9.69 4.16
N ASN A 79 5.91 9.03 5.02
CA ASN A 79 6.60 9.69 6.13
C ASN A 79 8.11 9.75 5.88
N ALA A 80 8.69 10.89 6.19
CA ALA A 80 10.12 11.05 6.41
C ALA A 80 10.39 11.04 7.92
N LYS A 81 11.38 10.25 8.33
CA LYS A 81 11.78 10.09 9.73
C LYS A 81 13.26 10.35 9.90
N TRP A 82 13.64 11.01 10.96
CA TRP A 82 15.03 11.20 11.36
C TRP A 82 15.17 11.21 12.87
N TYR A 83 16.40 11.10 13.32
CA TYR A 83 16.75 11.19 14.74
C TYR A 83 17.64 12.40 14.98
N ASP A 84 17.46 13.05 16.10
CA ASP A 84 18.37 14.08 16.55
C ASP A 84 19.54 13.51 17.38
N LYS A 85 20.42 14.39 17.84
CA LYS A 85 21.58 14.03 18.69
C LYS A 85 21.18 13.52 20.08
N ALA A 86 19.97 13.85 20.54
CA ALA A 86 19.44 13.40 21.81
C ALA A 86 18.71 12.04 21.70
N GLY A 87 18.50 11.54 20.48
CA GLY A 87 17.83 10.29 20.19
C GLY A 87 16.31 10.43 20.03
N ALA A 88 15.79 11.66 20.00
CA ALA A 88 14.38 11.89 19.69
C ALA A 88 14.12 11.64 18.20
N GLN A 89 13.02 10.94 17.90
CA GLN A 89 12.56 10.68 16.54
C GLN A 89 11.59 11.77 16.10
N TYR A 90 11.82 12.31 14.92
CA TYR A 90 10.91 13.21 14.23
C TYR A 90 10.29 12.50 13.04
N SER A 91 9.00 12.77 12.78
CA SER A 91 8.27 12.21 11.65
C SER A 91 7.42 13.30 10.99
N ILE A 92 7.61 13.50 9.70
CA ILE A 92 6.86 14.46 8.89
C ILE A 92 6.24 13.77 7.67
N PRO A 93 4.96 13.99 7.35
CA PRO A 93 4.39 13.51 6.11
C PRO A 93 4.93 14.31 4.92
N VAL A 94 5.28 13.62 3.84
CA VAL A 94 5.83 14.21 2.62
C VAL A 94 5.22 13.54 1.39
N ASN A 95 5.19 14.23 0.28
CA ASN A 95 4.92 13.58 -1.00
C ASN A 95 6.17 12.81 -1.43
N GLY A 96 5.98 11.56 -1.80
CA GLY A 96 7.04 10.64 -2.18
C GLY A 96 6.77 9.96 -3.51
N PRO A 97 7.65 9.04 -3.91
CA PRO A 97 7.41 8.24 -5.09
C PRO A 97 6.13 7.42 -4.96
N GLY A 98 5.59 7.01 -6.07
CA GLY A 98 4.36 6.24 -6.13
C GLY A 98 4.43 4.94 -5.32
N THR A 99 3.27 4.50 -4.87
CA THR A 99 3.09 3.17 -4.28
C THR A 99 2.39 2.25 -5.26
N TYR A 100 2.73 0.97 -5.21
CA TYR A 100 2.17 -0.04 -6.12
C TYR A 100 1.58 -1.20 -5.34
N SER A 101 0.45 -1.68 -5.82
CA SER A 101 -0.15 -2.90 -5.30
C SER A 101 -0.69 -3.76 -6.44
N ALA A 102 -0.56 -5.08 -6.30
CA ALA A 102 -1.18 -6.05 -7.18
C ALA A 102 -1.74 -7.20 -6.36
N ASN A 103 -2.89 -7.70 -6.74
CA ASN A 103 -3.47 -8.88 -6.12
C ASN A 103 -4.17 -9.74 -7.16
N GLY A 104 -4.12 -11.05 -6.96
CA GLY A 104 -4.78 -12.02 -7.80
C GLY A 104 -5.42 -13.12 -6.96
N ARG A 105 -6.58 -13.58 -7.40
CA ARG A 105 -7.25 -14.75 -6.87
C ARG A 105 -7.73 -15.62 -8.00
N LEU A 106 -7.46 -16.91 -7.92
CA LEU A 106 -7.98 -17.93 -8.81
C LEU A 106 -8.67 -19.01 -7.99
N MET A 107 -9.90 -19.33 -8.34
CA MET A 107 -10.65 -20.42 -7.76
C MET A 107 -11.04 -21.39 -8.86
N VAL A 108 -10.78 -22.66 -8.66
CA VAL A 108 -11.16 -23.76 -9.53
C VAL A 108 -11.93 -24.76 -8.70
N ASN A 109 -13.11 -25.11 -9.18
CA ASN A 109 -13.90 -26.19 -8.62
C ASN A 109 -14.26 -27.14 -9.77
N SER A 110 -13.90 -28.42 -9.62
CA SER A 110 -14.15 -29.42 -10.66
C SER A 110 -14.42 -30.80 -10.02
N PRO A 111 -15.47 -31.49 -10.45
CA PRO A 111 -15.57 -32.91 -10.21
C PRO A 111 -14.41 -33.64 -10.93
N ILE A 112 -13.93 -34.70 -10.35
CA ILE A 112 -12.99 -35.61 -11.02
C ILE A 112 -13.83 -36.59 -11.83
N ALA A 113 -13.64 -36.58 -13.15
CA ALA A 113 -14.46 -37.36 -14.08
C ALA A 113 -14.60 -38.82 -13.65
N GLN A 114 -15.84 -39.35 -13.71
CA GLN A 114 -16.19 -40.74 -13.40
C GLN A 114 -15.86 -41.16 -11.94
N SER A 115 -15.81 -40.21 -11.02
CA SER A 115 -15.60 -40.50 -9.60
C SER A 115 -16.48 -39.65 -8.71
N ASP A 116 -16.71 -40.09 -7.47
CA ASP A 116 -17.43 -39.34 -6.43
C ASP A 116 -16.57 -38.24 -5.79
N PHE A 117 -15.44 -37.94 -6.38
CA PHE A 117 -14.50 -36.92 -5.87
C PHE A 117 -14.66 -35.60 -6.60
N SER A 118 -14.54 -34.53 -5.86
CA SER A 118 -14.39 -33.16 -6.40
C SER A 118 -13.17 -32.50 -5.80
N ILE A 119 -12.51 -31.69 -6.62
CA ILE A 119 -11.38 -30.88 -6.22
C ILE A 119 -11.75 -29.40 -6.20
N PHE A 120 -11.42 -28.74 -5.11
CA PHE A 120 -11.48 -27.28 -5.01
C PHE A 120 -10.07 -26.77 -4.79
N SER A 121 -9.66 -25.82 -5.62
CA SER A 121 -8.38 -25.11 -5.51
C SER A 121 -8.63 -23.61 -5.41
N MET A 122 -7.98 -22.95 -4.47
CA MET A 122 -7.98 -21.49 -4.37
C MET A 122 -6.55 -21.00 -4.18
N THR A 123 -6.12 -20.16 -5.08
CA THR A 123 -4.83 -19.48 -5.05
C THR A 123 -5.06 -18.00 -4.82
N ASN A 124 -4.36 -17.40 -3.87
CA ASN A 124 -4.28 -15.95 -3.71
C ASN A 124 -2.82 -15.52 -3.75
N ALA A 125 -2.55 -14.44 -4.45
CA ALA A 125 -1.25 -13.79 -4.45
C ALA A 125 -1.46 -12.29 -4.27
N SER A 126 -0.60 -11.64 -3.52
CA SER A 126 -0.59 -10.18 -3.40
C SER A 126 0.83 -9.64 -3.35
N TYR A 127 1.00 -8.47 -3.89
CA TYR A 127 2.23 -7.69 -3.87
C TYR A 127 1.89 -6.26 -3.49
N ASN A 128 2.68 -5.68 -2.57
CA ASN A 128 2.59 -4.28 -2.19
C ASN A 128 4.00 -3.70 -2.12
N GLU A 129 4.17 -2.52 -2.70
CA GLU A 129 5.39 -1.72 -2.60
C GLU A 129 5.05 -0.34 -2.09
N SER A 130 5.77 0.12 -1.07
CA SER A 130 5.68 1.46 -0.52
C SER A 130 7.08 2.00 -0.26
N THR A 131 7.21 3.32 -0.31
CA THR A 131 8.48 3.99 -0.04
C THR A 131 8.30 4.94 1.13
N SER A 132 9.26 4.97 2.04
CA SER A 132 9.39 5.95 3.12
C SER A 132 10.79 6.54 3.10
N PHE A 133 10.99 7.67 3.77
CA PHE A 133 12.30 8.30 3.85
C PHE A 133 12.86 8.18 5.26
N ILE A 134 14.15 7.87 5.35
CA ILE A 134 14.88 7.77 6.61
C ILE A 134 16.11 8.65 6.51
N GLY A 135 16.28 9.55 7.48
CA GLY A 135 17.44 10.43 7.57
C GLY A 135 18.73 9.64 7.80
N LYS A 136 19.77 9.98 7.07
CA LYS A 136 21.10 9.43 7.20
C LYS A 136 21.82 10.12 8.34
N GLY A 137 21.97 9.42 9.46
CA GLY A 137 22.61 9.99 10.65
C GLY A 137 21.69 10.93 11.43
N THR A 138 22.28 11.82 12.20
CA THR A 138 21.55 12.82 12.98
C THR A 138 21.38 14.11 12.19
N LEU A 139 20.15 14.46 11.85
CA LEU A 139 19.83 15.78 11.34
C LEU A 139 19.91 16.78 12.50
N ASP A 140 20.42 18.00 12.25
CA ASP A 140 20.41 19.04 13.26
C ASP A 140 18.97 19.56 13.44
N SER A 141 18.22 18.89 14.32
CA SER A 141 16.82 19.22 14.59
C SER A 141 16.67 20.64 15.13
N GLY A 142 17.67 21.17 15.87
CA GLY A 142 17.66 22.54 16.38
C GLY A 142 17.65 23.61 15.30
N LYS A 143 17.98 23.27 14.05
CA LYS A 143 17.82 24.15 12.90
C LYS A 143 16.36 24.40 12.55
N TYR A 144 15.49 23.42 12.77
CA TYR A 144 14.09 23.43 12.31
C TYR A 144 13.10 23.40 13.46
N TYR A 145 13.44 22.86 14.62
CA TYR A 145 12.55 22.67 15.75
C TYR A 145 13.03 23.45 16.98
N ASP A 146 12.17 24.35 17.45
CA ASP A 146 12.34 25.05 18.71
C ASP A 146 11.64 24.27 19.83
N ALA A 147 12.42 23.60 20.67
CA ALA A 147 11.89 22.77 21.75
C ALA A 147 11.27 23.60 22.90
N GLU A 148 11.67 24.88 23.06
CA GLU A 148 11.13 25.75 24.12
C GLU A 148 9.69 26.20 23.80
N ASN A 149 9.45 26.51 22.54
CA ASN A 149 8.14 26.98 22.05
C ASN A 149 7.32 25.84 21.40
N ALA A 150 7.89 24.63 21.27
CA ALA A 150 7.29 23.51 20.55
C ALA A 150 6.86 23.89 19.12
N ASP A 151 7.71 24.64 18.43
CA ASP A 151 7.45 25.15 17.09
C ASP A 151 8.43 24.54 16.08
N PHE A 152 7.97 24.34 14.85
CA PHE A 152 8.75 23.79 13.75
C PHE A 152 8.74 24.75 12.56
N ASN A 153 9.91 25.10 12.06
CA ASN A 153 10.03 25.99 10.92
C ASN A 153 9.84 25.22 9.60
N TYR A 154 8.55 25.06 9.22
CA TYR A 154 8.13 24.34 8.01
C TYR A 154 8.65 25.00 6.73
N ASP A 155 8.73 26.33 6.69
CA ASP A 155 9.21 27.06 5.53
C ASP A 155 10.70 26.78 5.27
N LEU A 156 11.50 26.82 6.31
CA LEU A 156 12.93 26.54 6.20
C LEU A 156 13.19 25.08 5.84
N PHE A 157 12.41 24.15 6.43
CA PHE A 157 12.52 22.74 6.11
C PHE A 157 12.15 22.47 4.64
N HIS A 158 11.06 23.08 4.16
CA HIS A 158 10.65 22.96 2.75
C HIS A 158 11.62 23.64 1.77
N GLN A 159 12.26 24.72 2.18
CA GLN A 159 13.31 25.39 1.39
C GLN A 159 14.54 24.49 1.23
N ASP A 160 14.98 23.83 2.31
CA ASP A 160 16.14 22.94 2.27
C ASP A 160 15.83 21.60 1.59
N PHE A 161 14.58 21.12 1.70
CA PHE A 161 14.13 19.84 1.19
C PHE A 161 12.81 19.98 0.40
N PRO A 162 12.82 20.63 -0.76
CA PRO A 162 11.62 20.80 -1.58
C PRO A 162 11.12 19.47 -2.15
N ASP A 163 12.03 18.55 -2.44
CA ASP A 163 11.77 17.15 -2.82
C ASP A 163 12.78 16.23 -2.12
N LEU A 164 12.28 15.34 -1.27
CA LEU A 164 13.14 14.38 -0.58
C LEU A 164 13.74 13.31 -1.51
N ASN A 165 13.19 13.11 -2.69
CA ASN A 165 13.78 12.22 -3.69
C ASN A 165 15.12 12.78 -4.22
N GLU A 166 15.29 14.10 -4.22
CA GLU A 166 16.51 14.76 -4.65
C GLU A 166 17.51 14.98 -3.48
N ALA A 167 17.06 14.80 -2.24
CA ALA A 167 17.85 14.97 -1.02
C ALA A 167 18.59 13.68 -0.60
N GLU A 168 19.14 12.94 -1.55
CA GLU A 168 19.77 11.63 -1.30
C GLU A 168 20.95 11.69 -0.31
N ASP A 169 21.61 12.83 -0.16
CA ASP A 169 22.71 12.99 0.81
C ASP A 169 22.22 12.98 2.26
N VAL A 170 20.98 13.42 2.51
CA VAL A 170 20.39 13.58 3.84
C VAL A 170 19.37 12.48 4.15
N PHE A 171 18.57 12.09 3.19
CA PHE A 171 17.54 11.07 3.34
C PHE A 171 17.79 9.87 2.43
N THR A 172 17.48 8.69 2.92
CA THR A 172 17.46 7.46 2.12
C THR A 172 16.01 7.05 1.87
N ALA A 173 15.66 6.87 0.61
CA ALA A 173 14.40 6.24 0.24
C ALA A 173 14.43 4.75 0.62
N ASN A 174 13.60 4.37 1.57
CA ASN A 174 13.45 3.00 2.02
C ASN A 174 12.25 2.37 1.36
N LYS A 175 12.49 1.49 0.39
CA LYS A 175 11.45 0.71 -0.30
C LYS A 175 11.12 -0.55 0.49
N THR A 176 9.85 -0.67 0.86
CA THR A 176 9.31 -1.87 1.50
C THR A 176 8.47 -2.62 0.49
N GLN A 177 8.84 -3.87 0.24
CA GLN A 177 8.12 -4.78 -0.65
C GLN A 177 7.57 -5.94 0.17
N THR A 178 6.28 -6.18 0.05
CA THR A 178 5.61 -7.29 0.73
C THR A 178 4.93 -8.17 -0.31
N MET A 179 5.26 -9.45 -0.30
CA MET A 179 4.62 -10.44 -1.15
C MET A 179 3.94 -11.49 -0.26
N SER A 180 2.73 -11.85 -0.61
CA SER A 180 1.97 -12.88 0.07
C SER A 180 1.42 -13.87 -0.96
N PHE A 181 1.54 -15.15 -0.64
CA PHE A 181 1.00 -16.24 -1.43
C PHE A 181 0.27 -17.23 -0.54
N MET A 182 -0.94 -17.61 -0.93
CA MET A 182 -1.74 -18.61 -0.22
C MET A 182 -2.35 -19.56 -1.24
N GLN A 183 -2.15 -20.86 -1.00
CA GLN A 183 -2.77 -21.94 -1.74
C GLN A 183 -3.65 -22.78 -0.81
N ARG A 184 -4.90 -23.03 -1.22
CA ARG A 184 -5.81 -23.93 -0.54
C ARG A 184 -6.28 -24.99 -1.51
N LEU A 185 -6.12 -26.25 -1.13
CA LEU A 185 -6.64 -27.40 -1.84
C LEU A 185 -7.62 -28.13 -0.94
N ARG A 186 -8.74 -28.57 -1.52
CA ARG A 186 -9.72 -29.42 -0.84
C ARG A 186 -10.13 -30.53 -1.80
N LEU A 187 -10.01 -31.77 -1.35
CA LEU A 187 -10.59 -32.92 -1.98
C LEU A 187 -11.86 -33.31 -1.21
N THR A 188 -12.98 -33.45 -1.90
CA THR A 188 -14.25 -33.84 -1.28
C THR A 188 -14.72 -35.13 -1.94
N TYR A 189 -15.02 -36.12 -1.12
CA TYR A 189 -15.68 -37.36 -1.53
C TYR A 189 -17.16 -37.28 -1.14
N ARG A 190 -18.03 -37.57 -2.08
CA ARG A 190 -19.48 -37.67 -1.84
C ARG A 190 -19.96 -39.02 -2.38
N ASN A 191 -20.47 -39.85 -1.48
CA ASN A 191 -21.16 -41.09 -1.86
C ASN A 191 -22.62 -40.91 -1.49
N ASP A 192 -23.53 -40.99 -2.46
CA ASP A 192 -24.94 -41.03 -2.21
C ASP A 192 -25.30 -42.48 -1.86
N PHE A 193 -25.38 -42.79 -0.56
CA PHE A 193 -26.00 -44.02 -0.11
C PHE A 193 -27.51 -43.90 -0.41
N VAL A 194 -27.99 -44.67 -1.37
CA VAL A 194 -29.40 -44.90 -1.62
C VAL A 194 -29.96 -45.89 -0.63
#